data_9707607c13779f62197559c8b13a0195
#
_entry.id   9707607c13779f62197559c8b13a0195
#
_cell.length_a   1.000
_cell.length_b   1.000
_cell.length_c   1.000
_cell.angle_alpha   90.00
_cell.angle_beta   90.00
_cell.angle_gamma   90.00
#
_symmetry.space_group_name_H-M   'P 1'
#
loop_
_entity.id
_entity.type
_entity.pdbx_description
1 polymer ?
#
loop_
_entity_poly.entity_id
_entity_poly.type
_entity_poly.pdbx_seq_one_letter_code
_entity_poly.pdbx_strand_id
1 'polypeptide(L)'
;MTLGPLMVDVAGKTLTPEDRELLRHPLVGSVILFTRNYENPEQLAALVADIRGLRSPPLLVAVDHEGGRVQRFRSGFSVIPPARRVGLEHDLDPKQGLALARAMGWLMAAELRAFGIDFSFAPCVDLDFGVSEIIGDRAYHADAETVARLALAVMQGMRQAGMAATAKHFPGHGAVVADSHLALPVDRRDLTDLAADMLPYRRLIPNDLAAVMMGHVLFPAVDSVPASFSRRWVNDILRGDLEFRGVVFADDLTMEGASIMGGVVARAEAALEAGCDVLPVCNRRASVVELLRSEEHTSELQSPVVI
;
A
#
# COMPACT_ATOMS: atom_id res chain seq x y z
N MET A 1 -0.28 -13.12 21.27
CA MET A 1 -1.36 -12.64 20.40
C MET A 1 -0.78 -12.48 19.03
N THR A 2 -1.48 -12.86 17.97
CA THR A 2 -1.17 -12.56 16.59
C THR A 2 -1.59 -11.13 16.25
N LEU A 3 -1.04 -10.54 15.18
CA LEU A 3 -1.54 -9.28 14.65
C LEU A 3 -2.84 -9.53 13.88
N GLY A 4 -3.84 -8.68 14.09
CA GLY A 4 -5.12 -8.77 13.38
C GLY A 4 -5.01 -8.21 11.94
N PRO A 5 -6.03 -8.42 11.10
CA PRO A 5 -5.99 -8.03 9.69
C PRO A 5 -6.25 -6.53 9.46
N LEU A 6 -6.76 -5.78 10.45
CA LEU A 6 -7.10 -4.38 10.23
C LEU A 6 -5.88 -3.47 10.37
N MET A 7 -5.72 -2.59 9.38
CA MET A 7 -4.84 -1.43 9.43
C MET A 7 -5.70 -0.18 9.61
N VAL A 8 -5.45 0.57 10.67
CA VAL A 8 -6.25 1.75 11.02
C VAL A 8 -5.37 2.99 11.15
N ASP A 9 -5.98 4.15 11.18
CA ASP A 9 -5.29 5.43 11.42
C ASP A 9 -5.54 5.97 12.82
N VAL A 10 -4.82 7.02 13.20
CA VAL A 10 -5.01 7.76 14.45
C VAL A 10 -5.41 9.21 14.17
N ALA A 11 -6.15 9.78 15.12
CA ALA A 11 -6.81 11.07 14.94
C ALA A 11 -5.84 12.24 14.72
N GLY A 12 -4.77 12.29 15.49
CA GLY A 12 -3.89 13.45 15.53
C GLY A 12 -2.42 13.13 15.79
N LYS A 13 -1.71 14.08 16.36
CA LYS A 13 -0.26 14.05 16.63
C LYS A 13 0.09 13.29 17.92
N THR A 14 -0.90 12.98 18.73
CA THR A 14 -0.80 12.19 19.97
C THR A 14 -2.00 11.25 20.04
N LEU A 15 -1.87 10.13 20.76
CA LEU A 15 -2.97 9.18 20.94
C LEU A 15 -4.01 9.72 21.92
N THR A 16 -5.25 9.78 21.47
CA THR A 16 -6.41 10.00 22.34
C THR A 16 -6.73 8.76 23.20
N PRO A 17 -7.54 8.85 24.27
CA PRO A 17 -8.02 7.68 24.99
C PRO A 17 -8.76 6.67 24.07
N GLU A 18 -9.55 7.17 23.13
CA GLU A 18 -10.25 6.36 22.11
C GLU A 18 -9.27 5.66 21.16
N ASP A 19 -8.23 6.35 20.68
CA ASP A 19 -7.19 5.72 19.87
C ASP A 19 -6.52 4.55 20.64
N ARG A 20 -6.20 4.77 21.93
CA ARG A 20 -5.56 3.74 22.77
C ARG A 20 -6.44 2.50 22.98
N GLU A 21 -7.75 2.68 23.15
CA GLU A 21 -8.71 1.60 23.27
C GLU A 21 -8.78 0.80 21.97
N LEU A 22 -9.01 1.48 20.85
CA LEU A 22 -9.12 0.89 19.53
C LEU A 22 -7.85 0.13 19.13
N LEU A 23 -6.67 0.71 19.33
CA LEU A 23 -5.39 0.10 18.95
C LEU A 23 -5.02 -1.13 19.80
N ARG A 24 -5.65 -1.32 20.97
CA ARG A 24 -5.51 -2.55 21.76
C ARG A 24 -6.40 -3.69 21.28
N HIS A 25 -7.36 -3.40 20.42
CA HIS A 25 -8.29 -4.43 19.93
C HIS A 25 -7.54 -5.53 19.16
N PRO A 26 -7.84 -6.83 19.36
CA PRO A 26 -7.12 -7.95 18.74
C PRO A 26 -7.10 -7.90 17.20
N LEU A 27 -8.17 -7.41 16.59
CA LEU A 27 -8.29 -7.30 15.14
C LEU A 27 -7.38 -6.24 14.52
N VAL A 28 -6.91 -5.26 15.28
CA VAL A 28 -5.99 -4.25 14.78
C VAL A 28 -4.58 -4.81 14.80
N GLY A 29 -3.95 -4.89 13.64
CA GLY A 29 -2.57 -5.39 13.48
C GLY A 29 -1.56 -4.30 13.16
N SER A 30 -2.04 -3.20 12.60
CA SER A 30 -1.15 -2.15 12.10
C SER A 30 -1.81 -0.77 12.11
N VAL A 31 -0.96 0.26 12.04
CA VAL A 31 -1.36 1.68 12.00
C VAL A 31 -0.72 2.33 10.79
N ILE A 32 -1.49 3.11 10.03
CA ILE A 32 -0.98 3.98 8.98
C ILE A 32 -1.01 5.44 9.45
N LEU A 33 0.11 6.14 9.22
CA LEU A 33 0.25 7.56 9.55
C LEU A 33 0.09 8.43 8.30
N PHE A 34 -0.51 9.60 8.49
CA PHE A 34 -0.75 10.61 7.46
C PHE A 34 -0.07 11.94 7.84
N THR A 35 -0.10 12.91 6.93
CA THR A 35 0.47 14.25 7.17
C THR A 35 -0.09 14.92 8.44
N ARG A 36 -1.36 14.68 8.80
CA ARG A 36 -1.97 15.23 10.03
C ARG A 36 -1.35 14.69 11.32
N ASN A 37 -0.66 13.56 11.24
CA ASN A 37 0.00 12.93 12.39
C ASN A 37 1.43 13.43 12.60
N TYR A 38 1.89 14.37 11.77
CA TYR A 38 3.25 14.88 11.77
C TYR A 38 3.31 16.37 12.09
N GLU A 39 4.25 16.76 12.92
CA GLU A 39 4.61 18.15 13.21
C GLU A 39 6.11 18.40 13.06
N ASN A 40 6.90 17.57 13.72
CA ASN A 40 8.36 17.57 13.69
C ASN A 40 8.89 16.16 14.03
N PRO A 41 10.19 15.90 13.83
CA PRO A 41 10.79 14.59 14.10
C PRO A 41 10.60 14.08 15.53
N GLU A 42 10.74 14.95 16.53
CA GLU A 42 10.63 14.60 17.95
C GLU A 42 9.21 14.16 18.30
N GLN A 43 8.20 14.87 17.79
CA GLN A 43 6.79 14.53 18.00
C GLN A 43 6.47 13.18 17.32
N LEU A 44 6.96 12.95 16.10
CA LEU A 44 6.76 11.70 15.38
C LEU A 44 7.36 10.51 16.14
N ALA A 45 8.59 10.65 16.63
CA ALA A 45 9.25 9.62 17.43
C ALA A 45 8.42 9.27 18.69
N ALA A 46 7.90 10.28 19.38
CA ALA A 46 7.06 10.10 20.56
C ALA A 46 5.73 9.38 20.22
N LEU A 47 5.06 9.77 19.12
CA LEU A 47 3.83 9.12 18.67
C LEU A 47 4.06 7.66 18.32
N VAL A 48 5.11 7.34 17.55
CA VAL A 48 5.42 5.97 17.15
C VAL A 48 5.81 5.11 18.37
N ALA A 49 6.59 5.66 19.30
CA ALA A 49 6.93 4.97 20.54
C ALA A 49 5.67 4.66 21.38
N ASP A 50 4.75 5.59 21.46
CA ASP A 50 3.47 5.44 22.18
C ASP A 50 2.60 4.34 21.53
N ILE A 51 2.47 4.32 20.20
CA ILE A 51 1.75 3.27 19.45
C ILE A 51 2.37 1.90 19.73
N ARG A 52 3.69 1.77 19.60
CA ARG A 52 4.41 0.49 19.79
C ARG A 52 4.36 -0.02 21.22
N GLY A 53 4.26 0.90 22.19
CA GLY A 53 4.15 0.57 23.63
C GLY A 53 2.78 0.07 24.09
N LEU A 54 1.73 0.14 23.25
CA LEU A 54 0.37 -0.18 23.66
C LEU A 54 0.12 -1.66 23.94
N ARG A 55 0.85 -2.56 23.26
CA ARG A 55 0.63 -4.03 23.34
C ARG A 55 1.87 -4.83 22.92
N SER A 56 1.82 -6.14 23.20
CA SER A 56 2.80 -7.13 22.75
C SER A 56 2.07 -8.27 22.01
N PRO A 57 2.46 -8.62 20.75
CA PRO A 57 3.50 -7.95 19.94
C PRO A 57 3.10 -6.51 19.62
N PRO A 58 4.07 -5.61 19.34
CA PRO A 58 3.77 -4.23 18.97
C PRO A 58 3.05 -4.16 17.63
N LEU A 59 2.22 -3.14 17.46
CA LEU A 59 1.59 -2.85 16.16
C LEU A 59 2.66 -2.46 15.13
N LEU A 60 2.46 -2.87 13.88
CA LEU A 60 3.24 -2.37 12.76
C LEU A 60 2.82 -0.92 12.45
N VAL A 61 3.78 -0.09 12.11
CA VAL A 61 3.54 1.31 11.74
C VAL A 61 3.95 1.53 10.29
N ALA A 62 3.02 2.02 9.49
CA ALA A 62 3.17 2.26 8.07
C ALA A 62 2.91 3.72 7.68
N VAL A 63 3.31 4.10 6.49
CA VAL A 63 3.05 5.42 5.90
C VAL A 63 3.02 5.33 4.37
N ASP A 64 2.30 6.24 3.70
CA ASP A 64 2.49 6.52 2.28
C ASP A 64 3.63 7.54 2.11
N HIS A 65 4.80 7.07 1.77
CA HIS A 65 5.98 7.91 1.60
C HIS A 65 6.75 7.44 0.36
N GLU A 66 6.30 7.91 -0.81
CA GLU A 66 6.84 7.50 -2.11
C GLU A 66 7.89 8.49 -2.62
N GLY A 67 7.76 9.75 -2.22
CA GLY A 67 8.41 10.93 -2.77
C GLY A 67 7.43 11.82 -3.54
N GLY A 68 7.92 12.93 -4.08
CA GLY A 68 7.09 13.89 -4.80
C GLY A 68 5.90 14.38 -3.97
N ARG A 69 4.70 14.32 -4.55
CA ARG A 69 3.46 14.73 -3.88
C ARG A 69 2.97 13.74 -2.82
N VAL A 70 3.42 12.47 -2.89
CA VAL A 70 3.09 11.43 -1.90
C VAL A 70 4.27 11.25 -0.94
N GLN A 71 4.55 12.29 -0.20
CA GLN A 71 5.52 12.31 0.89
C GLN A 71 4.87 12.96 2.11
N ARG A 72 4.50 12.15 3.13
CA ARG A 72 3.69 12.63 4.27
C ARG A 72 4.48 13.48 5.24
N PHE A 73 5.76 13.17 5.47
CA PHE A 73 6.65 13.90 6.37
C PHE A 73 7.65 14.70 5.53
N ARG A 74 7.76 16.01 5.76
CA ARG A 74 8.58 16.90 4.94
C ARG A 74 9.61 17.70 5.75
N SER A 75 9.18 18.50 6.72
CA SER A 75 10.11 19.27 7.55
C SER A 75 10.93 18.31 8.41
N GLY A 76 12.26 18.38 8.34
CA GLY A 76 13.15 17.45 9.05
C GLY A 76 13.37 16.10 8.34
N PHE A 77 12.77 15.88 7.17
CA PHE A 77 13.02 14.75 6.27
C PHE A 77 13.62 15.24 4.95
N SER A 78 14.39 14.40 4.29
CA SER A 78 14.90 14.67 2.96
C SER A 78 13.75 14.76 1.95
N VAL A 79 13.82 15.73 1.04
CA VAL A 79 12.85 15.85 -0.04
C VAL A 79 13.19 14.84 -1.12
N ILE A 80 12.34 13.83 -1.27
CA ILE A 80 12.48 12.78 -2.27
C ILE A 80 11.75 13.22 -3.53
N PRO A 81 12.40 13.23 -4.70
CA PRO A 81 11.74 13.61 -5.94
C PRO A 81 10.63 12.61 -6.33
N PRO A 82 9.69 13.01 -7.21
CA PRO A 82 8.69 12.07 -7.72
C PRO A 82 9.35 10.98 -8.58
N ALA A 83 8.72 9.80 -8.64
CA ALA A 83 9.22 8.64 -9.36
C ALA A 83 9.54 8.93 -10.84
N ARG A 84 8.70 9.76 -11.51
CA ARG A 84 8.93 10.16 -12.91
C ARG A 84 10.27 10.87 -13.10
N ARG A 85 10.75 11.63 -12.10
CA ARG A 85 12.07 12.27 -12.19
C ARG A 85 13.19 11.24 -12.30
N VAL A 86 13.07 10.14 -11.57
CA VAL A 86 14.03 9.01 -11.64
C VAL A 86 13.98 8.36 -13.02
N GLY A 87 12.77 8.19 -13.59
CA GLY A 87 12.58 7.69 -14.95
C GLY A 87 13.26 8.59 -15.97
N LEU A 88 13.13 9.92 -15.85
CA LEU A 88 13.81 10.87 -16.74
C LEU A 88 15.34 10.79 -16.64
N GLU A 89 15.90 10.60 -15.44
CA GLU A 89 17.34 10.39 -15.28
C GLU A 89 17.78 9.05 -15.91
N HIS A 90 16.95 8.01 -15.81
CA HIS A 90 17.20 6.73 -16.47
C HIS A 90 17.17 6.85 -18.00
N ASP A 91 16.29 7.68 -18.57
CA ASP A 91 16.22 7.92 -20.01
C ASP A 91 17.50 8.58 -20.54
N LEU A 92 18.14 9.43 -19.72
CA LEU A 92 19.41 10.10 -20.05
C LEU A 92 20.62 9.17 -19.84
N ASP A 93 20.67 8.50 -18.69
CA ASP A 93 21.71 7.54 -18.32
C ASP A 93 21.10 6.42 -17.46
N PRO A 94 20.88 5.20 -18.03
CA PRO A 94 20.32 4.09 -17.30
C PRO A 94 21.07 3.69 -16.02
N LYS A 95 22.40 3.83 -16.00
CA LYS A 95 23.20 3.52 -14.81
C LYS A 95 22.95 4.54 -13.71
N GLN A 96 22.93 5.81 -14.05
CA GLN A 96 22.65 6.89 -13.11
C GLN A 96 21.23 6.81 -12.56
N GLY A 97 20.24 6.55 -13.43
CA GLY A 97 18.85 6.36 -13.00
C GLY A 97 18.67 5.21 -12.02
N LEU A 98 19.30 4.06 -12.26
CA LEU A 98 19.29 2.92 -11.33
C LEU A 98 19.99 3.23 -10.00
N ALA A 99 21.13 3.95 -10.05
CA ALA A 99 21.84 4.36 -8.84
C ALA A 99 21.00 5.34 -8.01
N LEU A 100 20.33 6.31 -8.66
CA LEU A 100 19.43 7.25 -8.02
C LEU A 100 18.22 6.52 -7.39
N ALA A 101 17.58 5.62 -8.12
CA ALA A 101 16.47 4.81 -7.62
C ALA A 101 16.84 4.05 -6.34
N ARG A 102 18.01 3.39 -6.33
CA ARG A 102 18.52 2.68 -5.16
C ARG A 102 18.79 3.62 -3.99
N ALA A 103 19.45 4.75 -4.26
CA ALA A 103 19.75 5.74 -3.22
C ALA A 103 18.49 6.33 -2.59
N MET A 104 17.46 6.62 -3.40
CA MET A 104 16.17 7.10 -2.92
C MET A 104 15.47 6.07 -2.03
N GLY A 105 15.41 4.81 -2.47
CA GLY A 105 14.82 3.74 -1.68
C GLY A 105 15.53 3.56 -0.33
N TRP A 106 16.87 3.61 -0.33
CA TRP A 106 17.66 3.53 0.90
C TRP A 106 17.40 4.73 1.82
N LEU A 107 17.45 5.97 1.29
CA LEU A 107 17.30 7.18 2.07
C LEU A 107 15.91 7.26 2.72
N MET A 108 14.85 7.04 1.93
CA MET A 108 13.48 6.97 2.42
C MET A 108 13.33 5.96 3.56
N ALA A 109 13.80 4.74 3.34
CA ALA A 109 13.67 3.68 4.32
C ALA A 109 14.51 3.95 5.58
N ALA A 110 15.74 4.46 5.42
CA ALA A 110 16.63 4.77 6.55
C ALA A 110 16.02 5.86 7.45
N GLU A 111 15.50 6.94 6.86
CA GLU A 111 14.82 8.00 7.62
C GLU A 111 13.57 7.47 8.34
N LEU A 112 12.68 6.75 7.66
CA LEU A 112 11.48 6.20 8.28
C LEU A 112 11.80 5.20 9.40
N ARG A 113 12.76 4.30 9.18
CA ARG A 113 13.22 3.32 10.18
C ARG A 113 13.81 3.98 11.42
N ALA A 114 14.50 5.12 11.27
CA ALA A 114 15.05 5.89 12.40
C ALA A 114 13.95 6.36 13.38
N PHE A 115 12.71 6.54 12.89
CA PHE A 115 11.54 6.89 13.71
C PHE A 115 10.68 5.68 14.11
N GLY A 116 11.13 4.45 13.84
CA GLY A 116 10.41 3.23 14.22
C GLY A 116 9.24 2.88 13.29
N ILE A 117 9.16 3.48 12.09
CA ILE A 117 8.19 3.12 11.07
C ILE A 117 8.68 1.85 10.38
N ASP A 118 7.80 0.86 10.25
CA ASP A 118 8.17 -0.47 9.79
C ASP A 118 8.25 -0.55 8.27
N PHE A 119 7.31 0.08 7.54
CA PHE A 119 7.32 0.10 6.08
C PHE A 119 6.59 1.31 5.48
N SER A 120 6.90 1.58 4.21
CA SER A 120 6.15 2.50 3.35
C SER A 120 5.44 1.73 2.25
N PHE A 121 4.26 2.19 1.84
CA PHE A 121 3.58 1.68 0.64
C PHE A 121 4.26 2.20 -0.63
N ALA A 122 5.44 1.65 -0.91
CA ALA A 122 6.31 1.97 -2.03
C ALA A 122 7.10 0.70 -2.46
N PRO A 123 7.46 0.61 -3.75
CA PRO A 123 7.26 1.55 -4.85
C PRO A 123 5.87 1.48 -5.51
N CYS A 124 5.41 2.60 -6.11
CA CYS A 124 4.36 2.59 -7.11
C CYS A 124 4.93 2.05 -8.42
N VAL A 125 4.35 0.96 -8.93
CA VAL A 125 4.80 0.29 -10.16
C VAL A 125 3.80 0.38 -11.32
N ASP A 126 2.79 1.23 -11.15
CA ASP A 126 1.84 1.55 -12.21
C ASP A 126 2.56 2.21 -13.40
N LEU A 127 2.12 1.89 -14.62
CA LEU A 127 2.69 2.45 -15.83
C LEU A 127 2.10 3.82 -16.14
N ASP A 128 2.93 4.71 -16.72
CA ASP A 128 2.49 6.03 -17.17
C ASP A 128 1.86 5.94 -18.57
N PHE A 129 0.54 5.84 -18.63
CA PHE A 129 -0.21 5.93 -19.90
C PHE A 129 -0.58 7.37 -20.27
N GLY A 130 -0.19 8.36 -19.46
CA GLY A 130 -0.49 9.77 -19.70
C GLY A 130 -1.94 10.18 -19.48
N VAL A 131 -2.78 9.30 -18.89
CA VAL A 131 -4.23 9.53 -18.71
C VAL A 131 -4.65 9.60 -17.24
N SER A 132 -3.93 8.95 -16.34
CA SER A 132 -4.26 8.90 -14.92
C SER A 132 -3.62 10.05 -14.15
N GLU A 133 -4.41 11.04 -13.72
CA GLU A 133 -3.92 12.14 -12.89
C GLU A 133 -3.50 11.67 -11.48
N ILE A 134 -4.09 10.55 -10.99
CA ILE A 134 -3.78 10.00 -9.68
C ILE A 134 -2.41 9.34 -9.67
N ILE A 135 -2.08 8.61 -10.73
CA ILE A 135 -0.75 8.01 -10.91
C ILE A 135 0.21 9.11 -11.35
N GLY A 136 0.02 9.72 -12.51
CA GLY A 136 0.82 10.84 -13.00
C GLY A 136 2.32 10.66 -12.74
N ASP A 137 2.93 11.62 -12.04
CA ASP A 137 4.36 11.63 -11.70
C ASP A 137 4.79 10.60 -10.62
N ARG A 138 3.85 9.82 -10.07
CA ARG A 138 4.14 8.66 -9.22
C ARG A 138 4.64 7.46 -10.04
N ALA A 139 4.30 7.38 -11.34
CA ALA A 139 4.86 6.38 -12.24
C ALA A 139 6.31 6.72 -12.60
N TYR A 140 7.16 5.71 -12.63
CA TYR A 140 8.56 5.86 -13.08
C TYR A 140 8.64 6.11 -14.58
N HIS A 141 7.88 5.34 -15.36
CA HIS A 141 7.97 5.35 -16.83
C HIS A 141 6.71 4.72 -17.46
N ALA A 142 6.55 4.89 -18.79
CA ALA A 142 5.55 4.21 -19.60
C ALA A 142 5.96 2.78 -19.98
N ASP A 143 7.28 2.53 -20.11
CA ASP A 143 7.82 1.20 -20.45
C ASP A 143 7.90 0.31 -19.22
N ALA A 144 7.25 -0.84 -19.29
CA ALA A 144 7.09 -1.77 -18.17
C ALA A 144 8.42 -2.37 -17.68
N GLU A 145 9.38 -2.64 -18.59
CA GLU A 145 10.69 -3.18 -18.20
C GLU A 145 11.53 -2.11 -17.49
N THR A 146 11.44 -0.85 -17.91
CA THR A 146 12.08 0.28 -17.22
C THR A 146 11.48 0.47 -15.83
N VAL A 147 10.15 0.42 -15.67
CA VAL A 147 9.49 0.47 -14.36
C VAL A 147 9.98 -0.67 -13.47
N ALA A 148 10.01 -1.90 -14.00
CA ALA A 148 10.46 -3.06 -13.24
C ALA A 148 11.92 -2.91 -12.74
N ARG A 149 12.83 -2.45 -13.60
CA ARG A 149 14.24 -2.22 -13.26
C ARG A 149 14.43 -1.15 -12.19
N LEU A 150 13.73 -0.02 -12.32
CA LEU A 150 13.79 1.09 -11.37
C LEU A 150 13.17 0.69 -10.03
N ALA A 151 11.99 0.05 -10.04
CA ALA A 151 11.33 -0.44 -8.84
C ALA A 151 12.19 -1.49 -8.10
N LEU A 152 12.86 -2.40 -8.83
CA LEU A 152 13.79 -3.35 -8.23
C LEU A 152 14.98 -2.63 -7.56
N ALA A 153 15.50 -1.59 -8.17
CA ALA A 153 16.58 -0.80 -7.56
C ALA A 153 16.12 -0.08 -6.28
N VAL A 154 14.90 0.50 -6.27
CA VAL A 154 14.29 1.08 -5.07
C VAL A 154 14.12 0.02 -3.98
N MET A 155 13.54 -1.14 -4.32
CA MET A 155 13.34 -2.25 -3.38
C MET A 155 14.66 -2.72 -2.78
N GLN A 156 15.75 -2.80 -3.57
CA GLN A 156 17.08 -3.13 -3.07
C GLN A 156 17.61 -2.08 -2.09
N GLY A 157 17.38 -0.79 -2.37
CA GLY A 157 17.73 0.31 -1.46
C GLY A 157 16.97 0.21 -0.14
N MET A 158 15.65 0.03 -0.19
CA MET A 158 14.80 -0.15 0.99
C MET A 158 15.29 -1.33 1.85
N ARG A 159 15.57 -2.47 1.22
CA ARG A 159 16.08 -3.68 1.91
C ARG A 159 17.44 -3.43 2.58
N GLN A 160 18.34 -2.67 1.97
CA GLN A 160 19.62 -2.29 2.57
C GLN A 160 19.45 -1.46 3.84
N ALA A 161 18.39 -0.67 3.94
CA ALA A 161 18.01 0.09 5.13
C ALA A 161 17.12 -0.71 6.11
N GLY A 162 16.87 -2.00 5.86
CA GLY A 162 16.05 -2.88 6.72
C GLY A 162 14.55 -2.67 6.60
N MET A 163 14.06 -2.20 5.45
CA MET A 163 12.64 -2.01 5.19
C MET A 163 12.17 -2.89 4.04
N ALA A 164 11.03 -3.57 4.23
CA ALA A 164 10.34 -4.32 3.20
C ALA A 164 9.61 -3.38 2.22
N ALA A 165 9.49 -3.79 0.95
CA ALA A 165 8.78 -3.04 -0.08
C ALA A 165 7.35 -3.56 -0.29
N THR A 166 6.45 -2.65 -0.66
CA THR A 166 5.07 -2.95 -1.06
C THR A 166 4.83 -2.39 -2.46
N ALA A 167 4.72 -3.24 -3.46
CA ALA A 167 4.39 -2.81 -4.83
C ALA A 167 2.90 -2.52 -4.97
N LYS A 168 2.53 -1.45 -5.68
CA LYS A 168 1.14 -1.02 -5.85
C LYS A 168 0.91 -0.32 -7.20
N HIS A 169 -0.31 -0.35 -7.72
CA HIS A 169 -1.56 -0.96 -7.28
C HIS A 169 -1.89 -2.13 -8.22
N PHE A 170 -1.83 -3.36 -7.75
CA PHE A 170 -2.03 -4.55 -8.58
C PHE A 170 -3.51 -4.65 -9.07
N PRO A 171 -3.77 -5.02 -10.34
CA PRO A 171 -2.82 -5.38 -11.38
C PRO A 171 -2.25 -4.19 -12.18
N GLY A 172 -2.73 -2.95 -11.97
CA GLY A 172 -2.33 -1.69 -12.60
C GLY A 172 -3.44 -0.64 -12.52
N HIS A 173 -3.07 0.61 -12.26
CA HIS A 173 -4.01 1.74 -12.13
C HIS A 173 -3.70 2.87 -13.12
N GLY A 174 -2.64 2.76 -13.92
CA GLY A 174 -2.15 3.85 -14.77
C GLY A 174 -2.99 4.15 -16.00
N ALA A 175 -3.82 3.19 -16.48
CA ALA A 175 -4.61 3.33 -17.70
C ALA A 175 -6.02 3.89 -17.48
N VAL A 176 -6.41 4.18 -16.24
CA VAL A 176 -7.75 4.69 -15.90
C VAL A 176 -7.69 6.16 -15.47
N VAL A 177 -8.63 6.98 -15.97
CA VAL A 177 -8.74 8.40 -15.64
C VAL A 177 -9.37 8.60 -14.27
N ALA A 178 -10.38 7.77 -13.93
CA ALA A 178 -11.15 7.92 -12.70
C ALA A 178 -10.30 7.72 -11.45
N ASP A 179 -10.50 8.61 -10.49
CA ASP A 179 -9.92 8.53 -9.16
C ASP A 179 -10.69 7.52 -8.30
N SER A 180 -10.04 6.44 -7.88
CA SER A 180 -10.64 5.43 -7.00
C SER A 180 -11.07 5.98 -5.64
N HIS A 181 -10.58 7.15 -5.23
CA HIS A 181 -11.09 7.87 -4.07
C HIS A 181 -12.46 8.52 -4.31
N LEU A 182 -12.80 8.84 -5.57
CA LEU A 182 -14.00 9.61 -5.94
C LEU A 182 -15.04 8.80 -6.74
N ALA A 183 -14.61 7.74 -7.43
CA ALA A 183 -15.46 6.90 -8.27
C ALA A 183 -14.86 5.51 -8.44
N LEU A 184 -15.62 4.56 -8.98
CA LEU A 184 -15.10 3.24 -9.36
C LEU A 184 -14.38 3.35 -10.72
N PRO A 185 -13.05 3.18 -10.79
CA PRO A 185 -12.33 3.11 -12.05
C PRO A 185 -12.66 1.80 -12.78
N VAL A 186 -12.86 1.87 -14.09
CA VAL A 186 -13.13 0.71 -14.94
C VAL A 186 -12.10 0.63 -16.06
N ASP A 187 -11.35 -0.45 -16.09
CA ASP A 187 -10.43 -0.79 -17.17
C ASP A 187 -11.00 -1.97 -17.97
N ARG A 188 -11.25 -1.76 -19.26
CA ARG A 188 -11.90 -2.75 -20.12
C ARG A 188 -10.94 -3.67 -20.86
N ARG A 189 -9.63 -3.52 -20.62
CA ARG A 189 -8.59 -4.37 -21.19
C ARG A 189 -8.70 -5.80 -20.66
N ASP A 190 -8.34 -6.78 -21.48
CA ASP A 190 -8.26 -8.17 -21.07
C ASP A 190 -6.87 -8.52 -20.49
N LEU A 191 -6.66 -9.77 -20.09
CA LEU A 191 -5.40 -10.22 -19.49
C LEU A 191 -4.20 -10.09 -20.45
N THR A 192 -4.43 -10.16 -21.77
CA THR A 192 -3.37 -10.01 -22.77
C THR A 192 -2.90 -8.55 -22.81
N ASP A 193 -3.84 -7.62 -22.80
CA ASP A 193 -3.57 -6.18 -22.77
C ASP A 193 -2.90 -5.75 -21.46
N LEU A 194 -3.27 -6.38 -20.34
CA LEU A 194 -2.72 -6.11 -19.00
C LEU A 194 -1.36 -6.76 -18.76
N ALA A 195 -0.83 -7.53 -19.71
CA ALA A 195 0.45 -8.21 -19.55
C ALA A 195 1.61 -7.24 -19.24
N ALA A 196 1.58 -6.03 -19.83
CA ALA A 196 2.57 -4.99 -19.57
C ALA A 196 2.47 -4.45 -18.13
N ASP A 197 1.25 -4.18 -17.63
CA ASP A 197 1.01 -3.71 -16.25
C ASP A 197 1.45 -4.74 -15.21
N MET A 198 1.32 -6.03 -15.50
CA MET A 198 1.73 -7.12 -14.62
C MET A 198 3.23 -7.45 -14.69
N LEU A 199 3.96 -6.96 -15.70
CA LEU A 199 5.38 -7.26 -15.88
C LEU A 199 6.26 -6.80 -14.71
N PRO A 200 6.11 -5.60 -14.13
CA PRO A 200 6.85 -5.21 -12.94
C PRO A 200 6.71 -6.22 -11.79
N TYR A 201 5.50 -6.71 -11.53
CA TYR A 201 5.26 -7.73 -10.48
C TYR A 201 5.98 -9.04 -10.80
N ARG A 202 5.94 -9.52 -12.06
CA ARG A 202 6.67 -10.71 -12.51
C ARG A 202 8.18 -10.59 -12.29
N ARG A 203 8.73 -9.37 -12.32
CA ARG A 203 10.16 -9.10 -12.07
C ARG A 203 10.48 -8.95 -10.59
N LEU A 204 9.58 -8.35 -9.80
CA LEU A 204 9.82 -8.08 -8.39
C LEU A 204 9.59 -9.31 -7.50
N ILE A 205 8.59 -10.13 -7.79
CA ILE A 205 8.22 -11.30 -6.98
C ILE A 205 9.41 -12.28 -6.79
N PRO A 206 10.13 -12.70 -7.85
CA PRO A 206 11.30 -13.58 -7.69
C PRO A 206 12.49 -12.92 -6.98
N ASN A 207 12.43 -11.61 -6.72
CA ASN A 207 13.45 -10.84 -6.03
C ASN A 207 13.05 -10.46 -4.60
N ASP A 208 12.23 -11.29 -3.95
CA ASP A 208 11.79 -11.14 -2.55
C ASP A 208 10.87 -9.92 -2.32
N LEU A 209 9.94 -9.63 -3.24
CA LEU A 209 8.88 -8.66 -2.98
C LEU A 209 8.05 -9.13 -1.77
N ALA A 210 8.06 -8.33 -0.70
CA ALA A 210 7.43 -8.72 0.56
C ALA A 210 5.91 -8.52 0.56
N ALA A 211 5.42 -7.48 -0.11
CA ALA A 211 4.01 -7.15 -0.10
C ALA A 211 3.51 -6.58 -1.43
N VAL A 212 2.23 -6.77 -1.69
CA VAL A 212 1.49 -6.18 -2.82
C VAL A 212 0.22 -5.51 -2.30
N MET A 213 -0.07 -4.30 -2.76
CA MET A 213 -1.35 -3.66 -2.54
C MET A 213 -2.21 -3.78 -3.81
N MET A 214 -3.42 -4.29 -3.64
CA MET A 214 -4.42 -4.40 -4.69
C MET A 214 -5.02 -3.02 -5.00
N GLY A 215 -5.40 -2.78 -6.26
CA GLY A 215 -6.15 -1.58 -6.62
C GLY A 215 -7.67 -1.79 -6.57
N HIS A 216 -8.44 -0.73 -6.22
CA HIS A 216 -9.90 -0.73 -6.38
C HIS A 216 -10.30 -0.38 -7.82
N VAL A 217 -9.83 -1.19 -8.78
CA VAL A 217 -10.14 -1.05 -10.21
C VAL A 217 -10.96 -2.26 -10.66
N LEU A 218 -12.03 -2.00 -11.40
CA LEU A 218 -12.86 -3.05 -12.02
C LEU A 218 -12.31 -3.38 -13.42
N PHE A 219 -12.04 -4.65 -13.66
CA PHE A 219 -11.62 -5.19 -14.95
C PHE A 219 -12.68 -6.17 -15.47
N PRO A 220 -13.75 -5.68 -16.13
CA PRO A 220 -14.92 -6.51 -16.44
C PRO A 220 -14.63 -7.62 -17.46
N ALA A 221 -13.53 -7.58 -18.20
CA ALA A 221 -13.06 -8.68 -19.05
C ALA A 221 -12.45 -9.84 -18.23
N VAL A 222 -12.16 -9.65 -16.95
CA VAL A 222 -11.52 -10.65 -16.08
C VAL A 222 -12.44 -11.09 -14.95
N ASP A 223 -13.08 -10.14 -14.26
CA ASP A 223 -14.02 -10.40 -13.17
C ASP A 223 -15.07 -9.30 -13.06
N SER A 224 -16.18 -9.59 -12.40
CA SER A 224 -17.31 -8.68 -12.20
C SER A 224 -17.17 -7.75 -10.98
N VAL A 225 -16.14 -7.94 -10.15
CA VAL A 225 -15.84 -7.13 -8.96
C VAL A 225 -14.45 -6.49 -9.06
N PRO A 226 -14.18 -5.37 -8.35
CA PRO A 226 -12.86 -4.76 -8.33
C PRO A 226 -11.77 -5.72 -7.88
N ALA A 227 -10.53 -5.51 -8.34
CA ALA A 227 -9.42 -6.43 -8.13
C ALA A 227 -9.18 -6.78 -6.65
N SER A 228 -9.33 -5.82 -5.72
CA SER A 228 -9.19 -6.05 -4.27
C SER A 228 -10.22 -7.02 -3.68
N PHE A 229 -11.32 -7.29 -4.38
CA PHE A 229 -12.42 -8.15 -3.93
C PHE A 229 -12.57 -9.40 -4.81
N SER A 230 -11.64 -9.64 -5.70
CA SER A 230 -11.69 -10.70 -6.69
C SER A 230 -10.75 -11.86 -6.33
N ARG A 231 -11.32 -13.04 -6.06
CA ARG A 231 -10.55 -14.27 -5.89
C ARG A 231 -9.73 -14.58 -7.16
N ARG A 232 -10.27 -14.23 -8.33
CA ARG A 232 -9.58 -14.41 -9.61
C ARG A 232 -8.28 -13.61 -9.65
N TRP A 233 -8.30 -12.34 -9.21
CA TRP A 233 -7.11 -11.49 -9.18
C TRP A 233 -6.13 -11.88 -8.08
N VAL A 234 -6.62 -12.12 -6.86
CA VAL A 234 -5.75 -12.38 -5.70
C VAL A 234 -5.23 -13.82 -5.70
N ASN A 235 -6.13 -14.82 -5.77
CA ASN A 235 -5.72 -16.21 -5.59
C ASN A 235 -5.24 -16.85 -6.89
N ASP A 236 -5.97 -16.69 -8.02
CA ASP A 236 -5.60 -17.42 -9.23
C ASP A 236 -4.42 -16.73 -9.93
N ILE A 237 -4.47 -15.39 -10.11
CA ILE A 237 -3.45 -14.67 -10.86
C ILE A 237 -2.25 -14.32 -9.98
N LEU A 238 -2.45 -13.55 -8.89
CA LEU A 238 -1.32 -13.07 -8.08
C LEU A 238 -0.64 -14.22 -7.33
N ARG A 239 -1.39 -15.05 -6.60
CA ARG A 239 -0.82 -16.15 -5.82
C ARG A 239 -0.57 -17.40 -6.67
N GLY A 240 -1.41 -17.68 -7.68
CA GLY A 240 -1.29 -18.83 -8.58
C GLY A 240 -0.29 -18.60 -9.70
N ASP A 241 -0.65 -17.76 -10.69
CA ASP A 241 0.13 -17.58 -11.93
C ASP A 241 1.46 -16.82 -11.71
N LEU A 242 1.46 -15.84 -10.78
CA LEU A 242 2.67 -15.06 -10.43
C LEU A 242 3.44 -15.64 -9.24
N GLU A 243 2.90 -16.69 -8.60
CA GLU A 243 3.50 -17.40 -7.45
C GLU A 243 3.84 -16.49 -6.25
N PHE A 244 3.12 -15.39 -6.06
CA PHE A 244 3.34 -14.49 -4.93
C PHE A 244 2.98 -15.15 -3.60
N ARG A 245 3.88 -15.08 -2.62
CA ARG A 245 3.72 -15.70 -1.28
C ARG A 245 3.78 -14.69 -0.13
N GLY A 246 3.96 -13.40 -0.46
CA GLY A 246 4.01 -12.33 0.54
C GLY A 246 2.63 -11.85 0.97
N VAL A 247 2.62 -10.71 1.67
CA VAL A 247 1.41 -10.09 2.23
C VAL A 247 0.63 -9.35 1.13
N VAL A 248 -0.67 -9.59 1.08
CA VAL A 248 -1.59 -8.89 0.17
C VAL A 248 -2.43 -7.89 0.98
N PHE A 249 -2.24 -6.61 0.68
CA PHE A 249 -3.09 -5.54 1.18
C PHE A 249 -4.26 -5.31 0.23
N ALA A 250 -5.48 -5.14 0.74
CA ALA A 250 -6.49 -4.41 -0.02
C ALA A 250 -6.06 -2.93 -0.14
N ASP A 251 -6.66 -2.16 -1.04
CA ASP A 251 -6.63 -0.70 -0.92
C ASP A 251 -7.59 -0.23 0.19
N ASP A 252 -7.58 1.05 0.56
CA ASP A 252 -8.40 1.56 1.65
C ASP A 252 -9.90 1.28 1.41
N LEU A 253 -10.48 0.45 2.28
CA LEU A 253 -11.89 0.03 2.18
C LEU A 253 -12.88 1.19 2.30
N THR A 254 -12.46 2.37 2.73
CA THR A 254 -13.32 3.56 2.82
C THR A 254 -13.40 4.34 1.51
N MET A 255 -12.59 4.00 0.51
CA MET A 255 -12.58 4.65 -0.80
C MET A 255 -13.88 4.39 -1.57
N GLU A 256 -14.26 5.34 -2.44
CA GLU A 256 -15.48 5.22 -3.25
C GLU A 256 -15.41 4.05 -4.24
N GLY A 257 -14.23 3.73 -4.77
CA GLY A 257 -14.01 2.55 -5.63
C GLY A 257 -14.39 1.22 -4.98
N ALA A 258 -14.48 1.16 -3.64
CA ALA A 258 -14.94 0.00 -2.89
C ALA A 258 -16.47 -0.01 -2.67
N SER A 259 -17.18 1.09 -2.95
CA SER A 259 -18.60 1.28 -2.56
C SER A 259 -19.56 0.28 -3.20
N ILE A 260 -19.21 -0.24 -4.37
CA ILE A 260 -19.98 -1.28 -5.07
C ILE A 260 -20.19 -2.55 -4.22
N MET A 261 -19.31 -2.81 -3.27
CA MET A 261 -19.39 -3.97 -2.36
C MET A 261 -20.30 -3.75 -1.15
N GLY A 262 -20.94 -2.56 -1.04
CA GLY A 262 -21.83 -2.23 0.07
C GLY A 262 -21.18 -1.55 1.26
N GLY A 263 -21.62 -1.85 2.49
CA GLY A 263 -21.08 -1.29 3.73
C GLY A 263 -19.66 -1.79 4.03
N VAL A 264 -18.98 -1.15 5.02
CA VAL A 264 -17.57 -1.47 5.32
C VAL A 264 -17.37 -2.91 5.77
N VAL A 265 -18.32 -3.51 6.45
CA VAL A 265 -18.29 -4.92 6.89
C VAL A 265 -18.28 -5.84 5.66
N ALA A 266 -19.22 -5.65 4.72
CA ALA A 266 -19.28 -6.44 3.49
C ALA A 266 -18.02 -6.27 2.63
N ARG A 267 -17.41 -5.08 2.60
CA ARG A 267 -16.12 -4.83 1.93
C ARG A 267 -14.98 -5.61 2.59
N ALA A 268 -14.95 -5.63 3.92
CA ALA A 268 -13.92 -6.36 4.67
C ALA A 268 -14.03 -7.87 4.44
N GLU A 269 -15.23 -8.43 4.56
CA GLU A 269 -15.52 -9.85 4.29
C GLU A 269 -15.12 -10.22 2.85
N ALA A 270 -15.56 -9.45 1.86
CA ALA A 270 -15.23 -9.70 0.45
C ALA A 270 -13.72 -9.65 0.16
N ALA A 271 -12.98 -8.72 0.78
CA ALA A 271 -11.53 -8.63 0.61
C ALA A 271 -10.79 -9.83 1.24
N LEU A 272 -11.20 -10.27 2.43
CA LEU A 272 -10.66 -11.47 3.09
C LEU A 272 -10.97 -12.73 2.28
N GLU A 273 -12.22 -12.90 1.85
CA GLU A 273 -12.63 -14.01 0.99
C GLU A 273 -11.87 -14.05 -0.34
N ALA A 274 -11.53 -12.87 -0.90
CA ALA A 274 -10.69 -12.77 -2.09
C ALA A 274 -9.26 -13.23 -1.83
N GLY A 275 -8.78 -13.22 -0.56
CA GLY A 275 -7.44 -13.65 -0.17
C GLY A 275 -6.50 -12.51 0.20
N CYS A 276 -7.01 -11.29 0.47
CA CYS A 276 -6.24 -10.21 1.10
C CYS A 276 -5.94 -10.56 2.55
N ASP A 277 -4.74 -10.20 3.01
CA ASP A 277 -4.27 -10.47 4.37
C ASP A 277 -4.49 -9.27 5.30
N VAL A 278 -4.37 -8.05 4.76
CA VAL A 278 -4.46 -6.80 5.52
C VAL A 278 -5.44 -5.83 4.86
N LEU A 279 -6.29 -5.24 5.68
CA LEU A 279 -7.39 -4.37 5.29
C LEU A 279 -7.19 -2.96 5.85
N PRO A 280 -6.71 -2.01 5.05
CA PRO A 280 -6.67 -0.59 5.43
C PRO A 280 -8.10 -0.02 5.54
N VAL A 281 -8.37 0.65 6.66
CA VAL A 281 -9.63 1.37 6.94
C VAL A 281 -9.26 2.72 7.52
N CYS A 282 -9.18 3.73 6.66
CA CYS A 282 -8.58 5.01 6.98
C CYS A 282 -9.58 6.16 6.91
N ASN A 283 -9.29 7.24 7.65
CA ASN A 283 -10.01 8.52 7.56
C ASN A 283 -11.50 8.48 7.94
N ARG A 284 -12.04 7.33 8.32
CA ARG A 284 -13.43 7.14 8.73
C ARG A 284 -13.52 6.32 10.02
N ARG A 285 -13.33 6.97 11.17
CA ARG A 285 -13.37 6.33 12.49
C ARG A 285 -14.64 5.49 12.71
N ALA A 286 -15.80 5.99 12.25
CA ALA A 286 -17.07 5.27 12.38
C ALA A 286 -17.03 3.89 11.68
N SER A 287 -16.38 3.78 10.52
CA SER A 287 -16.22 2.52 9.81
C SER A 287 -15.32 1.53 10.57
N VAL A 288 -14.27 2.01 11.23
CA VAL A 288 -13.44 1.16 12.10
C VAL A 288 -14.25 0.63 13.28
N VAL A 289 -15.00 1.51 13.95
CA VAL A 289 -15.86 1.10 15.10
C VAL A 289 -16.94 0.10 14.67
N GLU A 290 -17.53 0.30 13.48
CA GLU A 290 -18.52 -0.64 12.92
C GLU A 290 -17.91 -2.02 12.69
N LEU A 291 -16.71 -2.11 12.09
CA LEU A 291 -15.99 -3.38 11.91
C LEU A 291 -15.66 -4.07 13.23
N LEU A 292 -15.15 -3.33 14.20
CA LEU A 292 -14.80 -3.92 15.50
C LEU A 292 -16.01 -4.48 16.25
N ARG A 293 -17.19 -3.85 16.09
CA ARG A 293 -18.45 -4.32 16.71
C ARG A 293 -19.09 -5.49 15.97
N SER A 294 -18.96 -5.57 14.63
CA SER A 294 -19.54 -6.67 13.86
C SER A 294 -18.93 -8.02 14.22
N GLU A 295 -17.67 -8.04 14.65
CA GLU A 295 -16.96 -9.25 15.06
C GLU A 295 -17.39 -9.83 16.43
N GLU A 296 -17.96 -9.04 17.31
CA GLU A 296 -18.55 -9.59 18.51
C GLU A 296 -19.66 -10.63 18.18
N HIS A 297 -20.06 -10.68 16.90
CA HIS A 297 -21.13 -11.53 16.37
C HIS A 297 -20.72 -12.54 15.27
N THR A 298 -19.48 -12.46 14.72
CA THR A 298 -19.02 -13.35 13.61
C THR A 298 -17.58 -13.81 13.80
N SER A 299 -17.30 -15.09 13.52
CA SER A 299 -15.98 -15.74 13.73
C SER A 299 -15.01 -15.64 12.54
N GLU A 300 -15.36 -14.97 11.45
CA GLU A 300 -14.62 -15.05 10.17
C GLU A 300 -13.41 -14.10 10.06
N LEU A 301 -13.41 -12.97 10.75
CA LEU A 301 -12.28 -12.02 10.76
C LEU A 301 -11.12 -12.46 11.70
N GLN A 302 -11.21 -13.61 12.36
CA GLN A 302 -10.23 -14.07 13.37
C GLN A 302 -9.03 -14.84 12.79
N SER A 303 -8.85 -14.91 11.48
CA SER A 303 -7.67 -15.58 10.89
C SER A 303 -6.41 -14.76 11.15
N PRO A 304 -5.41 -15.30 11.87
CA PRO A 304 -4.19 -14.57 12.18
C PRO A 304 -3.35 -14.35 10.91
N VAL A 305 -2.96 -13.12 10.67
CA VAL A 305 -1.94 -12.81 9.66
C VAL A 305 -0.57 -13.22 10.23
N VAL A 306 0.07 -14.18 9.60
CA VAL A 306 1.47 -14.55 9.87
C VAL A 306 2.34 -13.73 8.94
N ILE A 307 2.91 -12.65 9.46
CA ILE A 307 3.84 -11.76 8.73
C ILE A 307 5.27 -12.18 9.05
#